data_e8bb2afe320d160fd9746ea67ade8cff
#
_entry.id   e8bb2afe320d160fd9746ea67ade8cff
#
_cell.length_a   1.000
_cell.length_b   1.000
_cell.length_c   1.000
_cell.angle_alpha   90.00
_cell.angle_beta   90.00
_cell.angle_gamma   90.00
#
_symmetry.space_group_name_H-M   'P 1'
#
loop_
_entity.id
_entity.type
_entity.pdbx_description
1 polymer ?
#
loop_
_entity_poly.entity_id
_entity_poly.type
_entity_poly.pdbx_seq_one_letter_code
_entity_poly.pdbx_strand_id
1 'polypeptide(L)'
;MASRKEIGEQIKSARKKLGYTQKTVSEKTGVNKTTISEIENGHFTGSFHLFELVLCSVKLQFEVVPKKYELPNWYEIESLFKEDDE
;
A
#
# COMPACT_ATOMS: atom_id res chain seq x y z
N MET A 1 -8.49 -2.22 -7.85
CA MET A 1 -7.74 -2.46 -6.62
C MET A 1 -6.26 -2.33 -6.89
N ALA A 2 -5.57 -1.57 -6.09
CA ALA A 2 -4.14 -1.38 -6.30
C ALA A 2 -3.36 -2.66 -5.99
N SER A 3 -2.51 -3.07 -6.90
CA SER A 3 -1.61 -4.19 -6.71
C SER A 3 -0.38 -3.73 -5.93
N ARG A 4 0.42 -4.69 -5.47
CA ARG A 4 1.69 -4.36 -4.82
C ARG A 4 2.60 -3.55 -5.75
N LYS A 5 2.56 -3.83 -7.04
CA LYS A 5 3.34 -3.10 -8.02
C LYS A 5 2.89 -1.65 -8.11
N GLU A 6 1.58 -1.42 -8.17
CA GLU A 6 1.04 -0.07 -8.22
C GLU A 6 1.34 0.71 -6.96
N ILE A 7 1.19 0.06 -5.80
CA ILE A 7 1.52 0.68 -4.52
C ILE A 7 3.00 1.03 -4.47
N GLY A 8 3.85 0.12 -4.94
CA GLY A 8 5.29 0.36 -5.00
C GLY A 8 5.64 1.55 -5.88
N GLU A 9 4.98 1.69 -7.00
CA GLU A 9 5.19 2.83 -7.89
C GLU A 9 4.74 4.13 -7.25
N GLN A 10 3.64 4.11 -6.51
CA GLN A 10 3.19 5.29 -5.77
C GLN A 10 4.18 5.69 -4.69
N ILE A 11 4.74 4.72 -3.99
CA ILE A 11 5.75 4.97 -2.96
C ILE A 11 6.98 5.61 -3.59
N LYS A 12 7.46 5.05 -4.69
CA LYS A 12 8.62 5.55 -5.40
C LYS A 12 8.39 6.98 -5.88
N SER A 13 7.23 7.24 -6.44
CA SER A 13 6.86 8.55 -6.93
C SER A 13 6.80 9.58 -5.80
N ALA A 14 6.16 9.22 -4.69
CA ALA A 14 6.06 10.08 -3.52
C ALA A 14 7.43 10.36 -2.91
N ARG A 15 8.29 9.33 -2.85
CA ARG A 15 9.65 9.47 -2.37
C ARG A 15 10.43 10.50 -3.20
N LYS A 16 10.33 10.39 -4.53
CA LYS A 16 11.03 11.29 -5.43
C LYS A 16 10.51 12.72 -5.32
N LYS A 17 9.22 12.89 -5.15
CA LYS A 17 8.62 14.22 -4.95
C LYS A 17 9.14 14.89 -3.69
N LEU A 18 9.43 14.12 -2.65
CA LEU A 18 9.98 14.64 -1.42
C LEU A 18 11.50 14.86 -1.49
N GLY A 19 12.13 14.45 -2.59
CA GLY A 19 13.56 14.57 -2.73
C GLY A 19 14.34 13.53 -1.94
N TYR A 20 13.69 12.44 -1.53
CA TYR A 20 14.33 11.39 -0.75
C TYR A 20 14.94 10.33 -1.65
N THR A 21 16.11 9.83 -1.24
CA THR A 21 16.70 8.64 -1.85
C THR A 21 16.21 7.42 -1.07
N GLN A 22 16.45 6.23 -1.59
CA GLN A 22 16.16 5.00 -0.83
C GLN A 22 16.95 4.95 0.47
N LYS A 23 18.17 5.48 0.44
CA LYS A 23 19.00 5.57 1.64
C LYS A 23 18.35 6.46 2.69
N THR A 24 17.79 7.59 2.27
CA THR A 24 17.08 8.49 3.18
C THR A 24 15.91 7.79 3.85
N VAL A 25 15.11 7.09 3.06
CA VAL A 25 13.97 6.33 3.59
C VAL A 25 14.44 5.24 4.54
N SER A 26 15.51 4.55 4.19
CA SER A 26 16.10 3.54 5.06
C SER A 26 16.50 4.12 6.41
N GLU A 27 17.13 5.27 6.40
CA GLU A 27 17.56 5.95 7.64
C GLU A 27 16.38 6.40 8.48
N LYS A 28 15.32 6.88 7.84
CA LYS A 28 14.13 7.34 8.55
C LYS A 28 13.31 6.21 9.16
N THR A 29 13.26 5.08 8.51
CA THR A 29 12.38 3.98 8.93
C THR A 29 13.09 2.87 9.68
N GLY A 30 14.40 2.78 9.55
CA GLY A 30 15.15 1.63 10.04
C GLY A 30 14.99 0.40 9.16
N VAL A 31 14.30 0.51 8.03
CA VAL A 31 14.10 -0.58 7.09
C VAL A 31 15.26 -0.61 6.13
N ASN A 32 15.79 -1.80 5.86
CA ASN A 32 16.96 -1.91 5.03
C ASN A 32 16.64 -1.54 3.56
N LYS A 33 17.64 -1.02 2.90
CA LYS A 33 17.50 -0.47 1.54
C LYS A 33 17.04 -1.53 0.52
N THR A 34 17.49 -2.76 0.69
CA THR A 34 17.04 -3.86 -0.18
C THR A 34 15.56 -4.10 -0.05
N THR A 35 15.04 -4.05 1.18
CA THR A 35 13.61 -4.20 1.45
C THR A 35 12.81 -3.06 0.81
N ILE A 36 13.33 -1.84 0.91
CA ILE A 36 12.68 -0.68 0.29
C ILE A 36 12.61 -0.86 -1.23
N SER A 37 13.69 -1.34 -1.83
CA SER A 37 13.71 -1.62 -3.26
C SER A 37 12.68 -2.69 -3.64
N GLU A 38 12.57 -3.74 -2.84
CA GLU A 38 11.56 -4.78 -3.07
C GLU A 38 10.13 -4.22 -3.00
N ILE A 39 9.89 -3.36 -2.03
CA ILE A 39 8.58 -2.71 -1.88
C ILE A 39 8.27 -1.86 -3.12
N GLU A 40 9.22 -1.06 -3.56
CA GLU A 40 9.01 -0.18 -4.72
C GLU A 40 8.82 -0.95 -6.02
N ASN A 41 9.39 -2.14 -6.11
CA ASN A 41 9.27 -2.97 -7.30
C ASN A 41 8.12 -3.98 -7.23
N GLY A 42 7.36 -3.97 -6.14
CA GLY A 42 6.19 -4.83 -6.01
C GLY A 42 6.49 -6.26 -5.66
N HIS A 43 7.69 -6.54 -5.17
CA HIS A 43 8.12 -7.91 -4.84
C HIS A 43 8.13 -8.23 -3.35
N PHE A 44 7.75 -7.28 -2.52
CA PHE A 44 7.81 -7.46 -1.07
C PHE A 44 6.70 -8.37 -0.58
N THR A 45 7.07 -9.37 0.21
CA THR A 45 6.12 -10.30 0.83
C THR A 45 6.32 -10.40 2.35
N GLY A 46 7.06 -9.46 2.93
CA GLY A 46 7.35 -9.46 4.36
C GLY A 46 6.20 -8.91 5.20
N SER A 47 6.53 -8.40 6.37
CA SER A 47 5.50 -7.98 7.31
C SER A 47 4.80 -6.69 6.86
N PHE A 48 3.52 -6.62 7.18
CA PHE A 48 2.71 -5.42 6.94
C PHE A 48 3.28 -4.21 7.67
N HIS A 49 3.84 -4.44 8.85
CA HIS A 49 4.42 -3.38 9.67
C HIS A 49 5.57 -2.66 8.94
N LEU A 50 6.48 -3.41 8.33
CA LEU A 50 7.57 -2.82 7.56
C LEU A 50 7.04 -2.02 6.37
N PHE A 51 6.06 -2.57 5.69
CA PHE A 51 5.42 -1.91 4.56
C PHE A 51 4.81 -0.58 5.00
N GLU A 52 4.11 -0.60 6.11
CA GLU A 52 3.46 0.58 6.67
C GLU A 52 4.46 1.66 7.05
N LEU A 53 5.59 1.27 7.66
CA LEU A 53 6.65 2.22 8.01
C LEU A 53 7.16 2.96 6.77
N VAL A 54 7.42 2.23 5.71
CA VAL A 54 7.90 2.83 4.46
C VAL A 54 6.84 3.76 3.86
N LEU A 55 5.60 3.31 3.86
CA LEU A 55 4.49 4.09 3.34
C LEU A 55 4.35 5.42 4.08
N CYS A 56 4.37 5.36 5.41
CA CYS A 56 4.25 6.56 6.26
C CYS A 56 5.42 7.52 6.06
N SER A 57 6.62 7.01 5.84
CA SER A 57 7.80 7.86 5.69
C SER A 57 7.72 8.76 4.46
N VAL A 58 6.95 8.38 3.46
CA VAL A 58 6.76 9.16 2.24
C VAL A 58 5.39 9.85 2.19
N LYS A 59 4.75 10.01 3.36
CA LYS A 59 3.50 10.74 3.53
C LYS A 59 2.30 10.06 2.88
N LEU A 60 2.34 8.75 2.78
CA LEU A 60 1.20 7.95 2.30
C LEU A 60 0.60 7.18 3.44
N GLN A 61 -0.60 6.66 3.25
CA GLN A 61 -1.26 5.81 4.23
C GLN A 61 -2.11 4.77 3.52
N PHE A 62 -2.29 3.64 4.18
CA PHE A 62 -3.24 2.65 3.70
C PHE A 62 -4.65 3.07 4.06
N GLU A 63 -5.57 2.69 3.20
CA GLU A 63 -6.97 2.98 3.42
C GLU A 63 -7.77 1.76 2.97
N VAL A 64 -8.72 1.37 3.79
CA VAL A 64 -9.62 0.27 3.46
C VAL A 64 -10.90 0.86 2.91
N VAL A 65 -11.18 0.56 1.65
CA VAL A 65 -12.35 1.11 0.97
C VAL A 65 -13.12 -0.03 0.30
N PRO A 66 -14.41 0.16 0.11
CA PRO A 66 -15.20 -0.82 -0.63
C PRO A 66 -14.72 -0.92 -2.07
N LYS A 67 -14.82 -2.10 -2.65
CA LYS A 67 -14.55 -2.27 -4.07
C LYS A 67 -15.56 -1.47 -4.86
N LYS A 68 -15.07 -0.68 -5.82
CA LYS A 68 -15.95 0.19 -6.60
C LYS A 68 -16.16 -0.28 -8.03
N TYR A 69 -15.18 -0.94 -8.57
CA TYR A 69 -15.13 -1.22 -10.00
C TYR A 69 -15.67 -2.57 -10.40
N GLU A 70 -15.95 -3.43 -9.47
CA GLU A 70 -16.51 -4.74 -9.76
C GLU A 70 -17.81 -4.95 -9.03
N LEU A 71 -18.61 -3.89 -8.97
CA LEU A 71 -19.91 -4.02 -8.38
C LEU A 71 -20.77 -4.88 -9.29
N PRO A 72 -21.02 -6.13 -8.90
CA PRO A 72 -21.74 -7.04 -9.77
C PRO A 72 -23.18 -6.58 -9.96
N ASN A 73 -23.91 -6.43 -8.91
CA ASN A 73 -25.24 -5.88 -8.93
C ASN A 73 -25.71 -5.60 -7.52
N TRP A 74 -26.82 -4.94 -7.41
CA TRP A 74 -27.34 -4.55 -6.12
C TRP A 74 -27.71 -5.72 -5.21
N TYR A 75 -28.16 -6.80 -5.81
CA TYR A 75 -28.55 -7.98 -5.03
C TYR A 75 -27.36 -8.60 -4.31
N GLU A 76 -26.25 -8.67 -4.98
CA GLU A 76 -25.04 -9.24 -4.37
C GLU A 76 -24.52 -8.34 -3.27
N ILE A 77 -24.60 -7.03 -3.46
CA ILE A 77 -24.17 -6.07 -2.45
C ILE A 77 -25.03 -6.19 -1.22
N GLU A 78 -26.34 -6.24 -1.40
CA GLU A 78 -27.25 -6.36 -0.28
C GLU A 78 -27.06 -7.66 0.48
N SER A 79 -26.79 -8.74 -0.23
CA SER A 79 -26.55 -10.03 0.37
C SER A 79 -25.33 -10.01 1.28
N LEU A 80 -24.26 -9.35 0.83
CA LEU A 80 -23.04 -9.23 1.63
C LEU A 80 -23.27 -8.44 2.91
N PHE A 81 -24.01 -7.37 2.83
CA PHE A 81 -24.28 -6.55 4.01
C PHE A 81 -25.25 -7.21 4.96
N LYS A 82 -26.22 -7.94 4.45
CA LYS A 82 -27.18 -8.65 5.30
C LYS A 82 -26.53 -9.74 6.13
N GLU A 83 -25.54 -10.39 5.58
CA GLU A 83 -24.82 -11.42 6.33
C GLU A 83 -24.11 -10.84 7.54
N ASP A 84 -23.64 -9.63 7.44
CA ASP A 84 -22.95 -8.96 8.54
C ASP A 84 -23.89 -8.54 9.64
N ASP A 85 -25.15 -8.37 9.33
CA ASP A 85 -26.14 -7.93 10.31
C ASP A 85 -26.63 -9.05 11.23
N GLU A 86 -26.31 -10.27 10.90
CA GLU A 86 -26.71 -11.40 11.73
C GLU A 86 -25.65 -11.78 12.73
#